data_39423a5f65c2d9fcbb66501f18ba8367
#
_entry.id   39423a5f65c2d9fcbb66501f18ba8367
#
_cell.length_a   1.000
_cell.length_b   1.000
_cell.length_c   1.000
_cell.angle_alpha   90.00
_cell.angle_beta   90.00
_cell.angle_gamma   90.00
#
_symmetry.space_group_name_H-M   'P 1'
#
loop_
_entity.id
_entity.type
_entity.pdbx_description
1 polymer ?
#
loop_
_entity_poly.entity_id
_entity_poly.type
_entity_poly.pdbx_seq_one_letter_code
_entity_poly.pdbx_strand_id
1 'polypeptide(L)'
;MKHFGLICALFLSCTLFAQQAYNIAAPYDPATVKVEEDQRGEVIKFVMNESLRYPGTEREVLVYVPQQYRDSAPACLLVCMDGILYDATTVLDNLITSGEMPVTIGVFINPGVVYDEDRNVVRYNRCKEFDSTDDNWAQFIEQEVLPQVRALKTKDGQAINISSDPNDCAITGASSGGIAAFTAAWNRPDMFSRVYTTVGTFVAMRGGHEYPAIVRKTEPKPLRIYMQDGWYDVWNPIFGEWFEYNLLMESAFNFAGYEAFHVWNRGNHSIKYGTLAFPDAMRWLWKGYPARVSKGTSNNGMLQAILDPAYDWLALPISSTIDGDIYPAAEGKIVFASGNKVCQLDADGQLQMVSTLKSGERLMGEGLSLRSNTLYKNGQKVAEGLRACLAVQELAGGKYVALCDASVKSNDIVSVLSEGTRALAVAPDYRFCVSVQENTHHLISTIMDKKGHMLYSEPFYFLHDLSNGTLATSGNVAFDMEGNLYVATPMGVQVADHNGRVRAILSLPAGGVDALAFSGQYLYVRCGQKLYVRKMKAIGHNPKQGAMSYQSQGQG
;
A
#
# COMPACT_ATOMS: atom_id res chain seq x y z
N MET A 1 -0.26 23.76 -64.06
CA MET A 1 -1.43 23.38 -63.27
C MET A 1 -0.97 23.11 -61.86
N LYS A 2 -1.59 23.80 -60.94
CA LYS A 2 -1.14 24.02 -59.55
C LYS A 2 -1.47 22.80 -58.66
N HIS A 3 -0.47 22.26 -57.96
CA HIS A 3 -0.71 21.30 -56.86
C HIS A 3 -0.82 22.11 -55.55
N PHE A 4 -2.00 22.10 -54.96
CA PHE A 4 -2.24 22.57 -53.60
C PHE A 4 -1.90 21.40 -52.63
N GLY A 5 -0.82 21.59 -51.88
CA GLY A 5 -0.51 20.71 -50.76
C GLY A 5 -1.27 21.17 -49.51
N LEU A 6 -2.12 20.30 -48.98
CA LEU A 6 -2.84 20.52 -47.73
C LEU A 6 -1.88 20.18 -46.59
N ILE A 7 -1.39 21.17 -45.86
CA ILE A 7 -0.63 20.99 -44.62
C ILE A 7 -1.65 20.84 -43.51
N CYS A 8 -1.85 19.60 -43.03
CA CYS A 8 -2.52 19.32 -41.77
C CYS A 8 -1.60 19.70 -40.62
N ALA A 9 -1.84 20.87 -40.02
CA ALA A 9 -1.24 21.22 -38.75
C ALA A 9 -1.93 20.43 -37.63
N LEU A 10 -1.26 19.37 -37.14
CA LEU A 10 -1.59 18.75 -35.87
C LEU A 10 -1.28 19.75 -34.76
N PHE A 11 -2.29 20.39 -34.21
CA PHE A 11 -2.20 21.05 -32.91
C PHE A 11 -2.04 19.99 -31.83
N LEU A 12 -0.79 19.64 -31.47
CA LEU A 12 -0.51 19.10 -30.17
C LEU A 12 -0.85 20.18 -29.14
N SER A 13 -1.98 20.06 -28.49
CA SER A 13 -2.26 20.81 -27.27
C SER A 13 -1.38 20.27 -26.15
N CYS A 14 -0.11 20.68 -26.12
CA CYS A 14 0.66 20.64 -24.89
C CYS A 14 -0.03 21.61 -23.93
N THR A 15 -0.81 21.09 -23.01
CA THR A 15 -1.16 21.81 -21.79
C THR A 15 0.14 21.97 -20.99
N LEU A 16 0.87 23.05 -21.29
CA LEU A 16 1.88 23.59 -20.41
C LEU A 16 1.16 23.97 -19.11
N PHE A 17 1.24 23.11 -18.10
CA PHE A 17 0.97 23.54 -16.74
C PHE A 17 2.00 24.62 -16.43
N ALA A 18 1.53 25.85 -16.32
CA ALA A 18 2.39 26.98 -16.01
C ALA A 18 3.02 26.71 -14.63
N GLN A 19 4.31 26.50 -14.66
CA GLN A 19 5.15 26.38 -13.47
C GLN A 19 5.08 27.71 -12.73
N GLN A 20 4.35 27.77 -11.63
CA GLN A 20 4.24 28.97 -10.83
C GLN A 20 5.53 29.12 -10.02
N ALA A 21 6.50 29.83 -10.57
CA ALA A 21 7.71 30.20 -9.85
C ALA A 21 7.35 31.25 -8.79
N TYR A 22 7.32 30.85 -7.52
CA TYR A 22 7.19 31.81 -6.43
C TYR A 22 8.41 32.72 -6.41
N ASN A 23 8.21 33.97 -6.80
CA ASN A 23 9.20 35.00 -6.61
C ASN A 23 9.17 35.43 -5.13
N ILE A 24 10.33 35.44 -4.45
CA ILE A 24 10.48 35.89 -3.06
C ILE A 24 9.95 37.35 -2.87
N ALA A 25 9.81 38.11 -3.96
CA ALA A 25 9.25 39.44 -3.97
C ALA A 25 7.73 39.51 -4.24
N ALA A 26 7.04 38.35 -4.33
CA ALA A 26 5.57 38.36 -4.42
C ALA A 26 4.97 38.97 -3.16
N PRO A 27 3.88 39.72 -3.24
CA PRO A 27 3.19 40.21 -2.05
C PRO A 27 2.80 39.04 -1.17
N TYR A 28 2.97 39.19 0.15
CA TYR A 28 2.57 38.18 1.11
C TYR A 28 1.09 37.87 0.91
N ASP A 29 0.78 36.57 0.92
CA ASP A 29 -0.62 36.12 0.93
C ASP A 29 -1.34 36.71 2.16
N PRO A 30 -2.52 37.33 2.02
CA PRO A 30 -3.27 37.87 3.15
C PRO A 30 -3.49 36.86 4.28
N ALA A 31 -3.58 35.56 3.96
CA ALA A 31 -3.71 34.50 4.94
C ALA A 31 -2.49 34.35 5.87
N THR A 32 -1.35 34.97 5.58
CA THR A 32 -0.16 34.97 6.45
C THR A 32 -0.15 36.10 7.46
N VAL A 33 -1.10 37.01 7.41
CA VAL A 33 -1.21 38.15 8.34
C VAL A 33 -1.92 37.68 9.61
N LYS A 34 -1.29 37.91 10.76
CA LYS A 34 -1.91 37.57 12.07
C LYS A 34 -3.21 38.34 12.28
N VAL A 35 -4.26 37.63 12.59
CA VAL A 35 -5.54 38.21 12.99
C VAL A 35 -5.48 38.76 14.43
N GLU A 36 -6.47 39.58 14.82
CA GLU A 36 -6.59 40.08 16.18
C GLU A 36 -6.71 38.91 17.18
N GLU A 37 -6.33 39.15 18.42
CA GLU A 37 -6.20 38.07 19.42
C GLU A 37 -7.54 37.36 19.70
N ASP A 38 -8.64 38.11 19.67
CA ASP A 38 -10.00 37.59 19.88
C ASP A 38 -10.54 36.78 18.70
N GLN A 39 -9.86 36.80 17.55
CA GLN A 39 -10.21 36.05 16.35
C GLN A 39 -9.33 34.78 16.15
N ARG A 40 -8.30 34.60 16.99
CA ARG A 40 -7.40 33.45 16.91
C ARG A 40 -8.03 32.21 17.53
N GLY A 41 -7.74 31.06 16.90
CA GLY A 41 -7.96 29.77 17.52
C GLY A 41 -7.08 29.60 18.78
N GLU A 42 -7.45 28.67 19.63
CA GLU A 42 -6.64 28.30 20.78
C GLU A 42 -5.63 27.19 20.44
N VAL A 43 -4.52 27.16 21.17
CA VAL A 43 -3.53 26.08 21.10
C VAL A 43 -3.43 25.40 22.45
N ILE A 44 -3.79 24.13 22.48
CA ILE A 44 -3.70 23.26 23.66
C ILE A 44 -2.42 22.44 23.53
N LYS A 45 -1.63 22.36 24.59
CA LYS A 45 -0.35 21.65 24.61
C LYS A 45 -0.38 20.51 25.61
N PHE A 46 0.14 19.35 25.23
CA PHE A 46 0.41 18.25 26.16
C PHE A 46 1.69 17.50 25.79
N VAL A 47 2.21 16.72 26.74
CA VAL A 47 3.40 15.90 26.56
C VAL A 47 2.99 14.43 26.61
N MET A 48 3.43 13.66 25.61
CA MET A 48 3.33 12.20 25.59
C MET A 48 4.66 11.61 26.00
N ASN A 49 4.68 10.84 27.07
CA ASN A 49 5.84 10.13 27.60
C ASN A 49 5.63 8.61 27.70
N GLU A 50 4.46 8.15 27.29
CA GLU A 50 4.14 6.73 27.19
C GLU A 50 3.73 6.43 25.76
N SER A 51 4.48 5.55 25.08
CA SER A 51 4.16 5.08 23.75
C SER A 51 4.46 3.59 23.64
N LEU A 52 3.52 2.84 23.12
CA LEU A 52 3.69 1.41 22.83
C LEU A 52 4.52 1.19 21.56
N ARG A 53 4.34 2.08 20.56
CA ARG A 53 5.06 1.97 19.28
C ARG A 53 6.48 2.52 19.33
N TYR A 54 6.68 3.56 20.12
CA TYR A 54 7.97 4.23 20.31
C TYR A 54 8.35 4.29 21.79
N PRO A 55 8.59 3.13 22.44
CA PRO A 55 8.78 3.06 23.87
C PRO A 55 9.97 3.89 24.33
N GLY A 56 9.81 4.53 25.48
CA GLY A 56 10.81 5.38 26.11
C GLY A 56 10.95 6.78 25.51
N THR A 57 10.14 7.13 24.49
CA THR A 57 10.17 8.48 23.92
C THR A 57 9.26 9.43 24.67
N GLU A 58 9.70 10.66 24.79
CA GLU A 58 8.90 11.82 25.19
C GLU A 58 8.75 12.75 23.99
N ARG A 59 7.56 13.32 23.81
CA ARG A 59 7.29 14.31 22.77
C ARG A 59 6.19 15.30 23.18
N GLU A 60 6.29 16.49 22.64
CA GLU A 60 5.25 17.50 22.75
C GLU A 60 4.27 17.37 21.60
N VAL A 61 2.98 17.50 21.90
CA VAL A 61 1.91 17.60 20.92
C VAL A 61 1.13 18.90 21.18
N LEU A 62 0.90 19.66 20.12
CA LEU A 62 0.10 20.88 20.16
C LEU A 62 -1.17 20.67 19.32
N VAL A 63 -2.30 21.10 19.85
CA VAL A 63 -3.60 20.98 19.20
C VAL A 63 -4.19 22.37 19.01
N TYR A 64 -4.28 22.81 17.76
CA TYR A 64 -4.94 24.05 17.40
C TYR A 64 -6.43 23.78 17.17
N VAL A 65 -7.28 24.57 17.80
CA VAL A 65 -8.74 24.56 17.64
C VAL A 65 -9.18 25.94 17.16
N PRO A 66 -9.76 26.04 15.94
CA PRO A 66 -10.16 27.35 15.41
C PRO A 66 -11.36 27.93 16.17
N GLN A 67 -11.49 29.25 16.17
CA GLN A 67 -12.58 29.94 16.87
C GLN A 67 -13.98 29.52 16.36
N GLN A 68 -14.08 29.14 15.09
CA GLN A 68 -15.32 28.69 14.45
C GLN A 68 -15.72 27.26 14.86
N TYR A 69 -14.87 26.55 15.61
CA TYR A 69 -15.14 25.17 16.02
C TYR A 69 -16.38 25.08 16.93
N ARG A 70 -17.15 24.02 16.73
CA ARG A 70 -18.27 23.60 17.59
C ARG A 70 -18.28 22.09 17.67
N ASP A 71 -18.39 21.54 18.88
CA ASP A 71 -18.37 20.08 19.13
C ASP A 71 -19.62 19.34 18.60
N SER A 72 -20.66 20.06 18.23
CA SER A 72 -21.90 19.53 17.65
C SER A 72 -21.70 18.91 16.24
N ALA A 73 -20.59 19.20 15.57
CA ALA A 73 -20.22 18.61 14.28
C ALA A 73 -18.74 18.23 14.28
N PRO A 74 -18.36 17.10 13.65
CA PRO A 74 -16.96 16.73 13.54
C PRO A 74 -16.18 17.74 12.67
N ALA A 75 -15.03 18.20 13.15
CA ALA A 75 -14.12 19.05 12.41
C ALA A 75 -13.23 18.23 11.48
N CYS A 76 -12.75 18.84 10.40
CA CYS A 76 -11.67 18.30 9.61
C CYS A 76 -10.36 18.24 10.41
N LEU A 77 -9.40 17.47 9.95
CA LEU A 77 -8.11 17.24 10.61
C LEU A 77 -6.96 17.68 9.70
N LEU A 78 -5.98 18.38 10.27
CA LEU A 78 -4.65 18.56 9.69
C LEU A 78 -3.60 18.05 10.68
N VAL A 79 -2.86 17.01 10.32
CA VAL A 79 -1.71 16.54 11.09
C VAL A 79 -0.43 17.13 10.50
N CYS A 80 0.44 17.69 11.34
CA CYS A 80 1.73 18.26 10.93
C CYS A 80 2.86 17.68 11.78
N MET A 81 3.92 17.24 11.13
CA MET A 81 5.15 16.79 11.77
C MET A 81 6.03 17.97 12.16
N ASP A 82 6.95 17.75 13.13
CA ASP A 82 7.91 18.72 13.67
C ASP A 82 7.25 19.95 14.36
N GLY A 83 6.07 19.77 14.94
CA GLY A 83 5.36 20.86 15.63
C GLY A 83 4.66 21.81 14.66
N ILE A 84 4.44 23.05 15.10
CA ILE A 84 3.77 24.08 14.27
C ILE A 84 4.74 24.61 13.23
N LEU A 85 4.66 24.10 11.99
CA LEU A 85 5.37 24.62 10.84
C LEU A 85 4.47 25.61 10.03
N TYR A 86 5.04 26.31 9.06
CA TYR A 86 4.36 27.08 8.00
C TYR A 86 3.50 28.26 8.51
N ASP A 87 3.72 28.75 9.73
CA ASP A 87 2.80 29.68 10.40
C ASP A 87 1.35 29.15 10.37
N ALA A 88 1.20 27.83 10.47
CA ALA A 88 -0.04 27.11 10.16
C ALA A 88 -1.25 27.63 10.93
N THR A 89 -1.11 27.95 12.23
CA THR A 89 -2.22 28.46 13.02
C THR A 89 -2.77 29.77 12.47
N THR A 90 -1.90 30.70 12.07
CA THR A 90 -2.30 31.98 11.44
C THR A 90 -3.00 31.75 10.09
N VAL A 91 -2.45 30.85 9.26
CA VAL A 91 -3.04 30.55 7.94
C VAL A 91 -4.41 29.87 8.13
N LEU A 92 -4.54 28.96 9.08
CA LEU A 92 -5.80 28.29 9.38
C LEU A 92 -6.85 29.30 9.88
N ASP A 93 -6.47 30.22 10.82
CA ASP A 93 -7.37 31.28 11.27
C ASP A 93 -7.98 32.07 10.09
N ASN A 94 -7.14 32.48 9.14
CA ASN A 94 -7.57 33.27 8.00
C ASN A 94 -8.41 32.48 6.99
N LEU A 95 -7.94 31.30 6.57
CA LEU A 95 -8.61 30.51 5.54
C LEU A 95 -9.95 29.92 6.01
N ILE A 96 -10.05 29.57 7.30
CA ILE A 96 -11.32 29.11 7.87
C ILE A 96 -12.29 30.29 8.01
N THR A 97 -11.82 31.45 8.47
CA THR A 97 -12.65 32.66 8.62
C THR A 97 -13.17 33.15 7.26
N SER A 98 -12.34 33.11 6.21
CA SER A 98 -12.75 33.48 4.84
C SER A 98 -13.62 32.42 4.15
N GLY A 99 -13.76 31.21 4.72
CA GLY A 99 -14.49 30.10 4.12
C GLY A 99 -13.75 29.43 2.95
N GLU A 100 -12.45 29.68 2.79
CA GLU A 100 -11.61 29.07 1.76
C GLU A 100 -11.22 27.63 2.09
N MET A 101 -11.35 27.24 3.35
CA MET A 101 -11.24 25.86 3.81
C MET A 101 -12.24 25.55 4.93
N PRO A 102 -12.59 24.27 5.16
CA PRO A 102 -13.50 23.87 6.22
C PRO A 102 -12.92 24.13 7.62
N VAL A 103 -13.77 24.10 8.65
CA VAL A 103 -13.35 24.11 10.05
C VAL A 103 -12.44 22.91 10.31
N THR A 104 -11.17 23.17 10.60
CA THR A 104 -10.11 22.17 10.68
C THR A 104 -9.34 22.30 11.99
N ILE A 105 -9.27 21.22 12.76
CA ILE A 105 -8.39 21.10 13.93
C ILE A 105 -6.98 20.71 13.44
N GLY A 106 -5.97 21.44 13.92
CA GLY A 106 -4.56 21.13 13.68
C GLY A 106 -3.96 20.30 14.81
N VAL A 107 -3.28 19.20 14.47
CA VAL A 107 -2.54 18.35 15.42
C VAL A 107 -1.07 18.35 15.01
N PHE A 108 -0.23 18.99 15.80
CA PHE A 108 1.17 19.26 15.53
C PHE A 108 2.02 18.37 16.42
N ILE A 109 2.77 17.43 15.83
CA ILE A 109 3.43 16.35 16.56
C ILE A 109 4.94 16.50 16.44
N ASN A 110 5.63 16.76 17.54
CA ASN A 110 7.07 16.70 17.58
C ASN A 110 7.58 15.24 17.55
N PRO A 111 8.75 14.97 16.96
CA PRO A 111 9.35 13.64 17.03
C PRO A 111 9.72 13.27 18.46
N GLY A 112 9.78 11.98 18.76
CA GLY A 112 10.16 11.47 20.06
C GLY A 112 11.63 11.69 20.39
N VAL A 113 11.90 11.96 21.66
CA VAL A 113 13.25 12.05 22.22
C VAL A 113 13.34 11.11 23.41
N VAL A 114 14.42 10.36 23.51
CA VAL A 114 14.72 9.52 24.67
C VAL A 114 15.74 10.26 25.55
N TYR A 115 15.43 10.36 26.84
CA TYR A 115 16.26 11.00 27.85
C TYR A 115 16.76 9.97 28.87
N ASP A 116 17.95 10.22 29.47
CA ASP A 116 18.41 9.50 30.64
C ASP A 116 17.80 10.07 31.94
N GLU A 117 18.25 9.51 33.10
CA GLU A 117 17.77 9.91 34.41
C GLU A 117 18.14 11.38 34.76
N ASP A 118 19.23 11.89 34.18
CA ASP A 118 19.70 13.27 34.33
C ASP A 118 19.09 14.24 33.28
N ARG A 119 18.12 13.77 32.47
CA ARG A 119 17.48 14.54 31.39
C ARG A 119 18.42 14.91 30.24
N ASN A 120 19.55 14.22 30.07
CA ASN A 120 20.33 14.34 28.85
C ASN A 120 19.69 13.55 27.71
N VAL A 121 19.83 14.06 26.48
CA VAL A 121 19.33 13.35 25.31
C VAL A 121 20.19 12.13 25.02
N VAL A 122 19.56 10.95 25.05
CA VAL A 122 20.19 9.68 24.69
C VAL A 122 19.99 9.41 23.19
N ARG A 123 18.79 9.71 22.65
CA ARG A 123 18.47 9.42 21.27
C ARG A 123 17.37 10.33 20.73
N TYR A 124 17.59 10.87 19.53
CA TYR A 124 16.55 11.50 18.73
C TYR A 124 15.89 10.44 17.85
N ASN A 125 14.57 10.31 17.93
CA ASN A 125 13.84 9.30 17.16
C ASN A 125 13.35 9.81 15.78
N ARG A 126 13.56 11.08 15.44
CA ARG A 126 12.98 11.71 14.25
C ARG A 126 13.17 10.88 12.98
N CYS A 127 14.39 10.47 12.66
CA CYS A 127 14.64 9.68 11.44
C CYS A 127 14.03 8.27 11.51
N LYS A 128 13.95 7.67 12.72
CA LYS A 128 13.28 6.38 12.88
C LYS A 128 11.77 6.48 12.65
N GLU A 129 11.16 7.54 13.15
CA GLU A 129 9.72 7.73 13.10
C GLU A 129 9.25 8.24 11.73
N PHE A 130 9.99 9.18 11.13
CA PHE A 130 9.56 9.90 9.95
C PHE A 130 10.11 9.35 8.64
N ASP A 131 11.33 8.80 8.62
CA ASP A 131 11.91 8.25 7.38
C ASP A 131 11.54 6.77 7.16
N SER A 132 10.81 6.14 8.10
CA SER A 132 10.27 4.80 7.91
C SER A 132 9.21 4.78 6.80
N THR A 133 9.25 3.75 5.96
CA THR A 133 8.33 3.58 4.84
C THR A 133 7.17 2.62 5.15
N ASP A 134 7.12 2.11 6.39
CA ASP A 134 6.01 1.31 6.93
C ASP A 134 4.84 2.19 7.42
N ASP A 135 3.79 1.56 7.94
CA ASP A 135 2.60 2.26 8.46
C ASP A 135 2.67 2.58 9.97
N ASN A 136 3.81 2.35 10.63
CA ASN A 136 3.95 2.54 12.07
C ASN A 136 3.62 3.97 12.52
N TRP A 137 4.02 4.98 11.75
CA TRP A 137 3.72 6.37 12.07
C TRP A 137 2.22 6.68 11.99
N ALA A 138 1.54 6.20 10.96
CA ALA A 138 0.09 6.36 10.82
C ALA A 138 -0.66 5.64 11.95
N GLN A 139 -0.25 4.43 12.29
CA GLN A 139 -0.83 3.68 13.41
C GLN A 139 -0.57 4.37 14.77
N PHE A 140 0.61 4.98 14.96
CA PHE A 140 0.90 5.79 16.15
C PHE A 140 -0.06 6.99 16.26
N ILE A 141 -0.28 7.71 15.16
CA ILE A 141 -1.24 8.82 15.13
C ILE A 141 -2.64 8.31 15.50
N GLU A 142 -3.10 7.23 14.86
CA GLU A 142 -4.45 6.69 15.06
C GLU A 142 -4.69 6.17 16.47
N GLN A 143 -3.74 5.37 16.99
CA GLN A 143 -3.95 4.56 18.19
C GLN A 143 -3.47 5.23 19.47
N GLU A 144 -2.54 6.17 19.37
CA GLU A 144 -1.94 6.79 20.55
C GLU A 144 -2.16 8.30 20.60
N VAL A 145 -1.99 9.05 19.51
CA VAL A 145 -2.14 10.51 19.51
C VAL A 145 -3.60 10.94 19.49
N LEU A 146 -4.37 10.50 18.49
CA LEU A 146 -5.76 10.95 18.32
C LEU A 146 -6.68 10.61 19.49
N PRO A 147 -6.55 9.46 20.19
CA PRO A 147 -7.32 9.22 21.41
C PRO A 147 -7.05 10.24 22.52
N GLN A 148 -5.78 10.65 22.72
CA GLN A 148 -5.45 11.68 23.71
C GLN A 148 -5.98 13.05 23.28
N VAL A 149 -5.88 13.39 21.98
CA VAL A 149 -6.45 14.64 21.46
C VAL A 149 -7.96 14.68 21.67
N ARG A 150 -8.70 13.59 21.40
CA ARG A 150 -10.14 13.51 21.61
C ARG A 150 -10.56 13.58 23.09
N ALA A 151 -9.66 13.28 24.02
CA ALA A 151 -9.90 13.41 25.45
C ALA A 151 -9.75 14.86 25.97
N LEU A 152 -9.18 15.78 25.18
CA LEU A 152 -9.02 17.18 25.53
C LEU A 152 -10.35 17.92 25.46
N LYS A 153 -10.37 19.11 26.08
CA LYS A 153 -11.46 20.08 25.98
C LYS A 153 -10.88 21.44 25.66
N THR A 154 -11.65 22.23 24.93
CA THR A 154 -11.36 23.64 24.71
C THR A 154 -11.42 24.43 26.00
N LYS A 155 -10.89 25.65 26.02
CA LYS A 155 -11.02 26.58 27.16
C LYS A 155 -12.48 26.82 27.57
N ASP A 156 -13.40 26.72 26.62
CA ASP A 156 -14.85 26.90 26.86
C ASP A 156 -15.57 25.59 27.22
N GLY A 157 -14.80 24.48 27.41
CA GLY A 157 -15.31 23.18 27.85
C GLY A 157 -15.91 22.30 26.76
N GLN A 158 -15.82 22.68 25.47
CA GLN A 158 -16.28 21.87 24.35
C GLN A 158 -15.38 20.63 24.20
N ALA A 159 -15.97 19.49 23.88
CA ALA A 159 -15.22 18.24 23.56
C ALA A 159 -14.53 18.35 22.21
N ILE A 160 -13.40 17.67 22.02
CA ILE A 160 -12.72 17.63 20.73
C ILE A 160 -13.34 16.52 19.86
N ASN A 161 -14.09 16.92 18.85
CA ASN A 161 -14.77 16.06 17.90
C ASN A 161 -14.11 16.18 16.50
N ILE A 162 -13.31 15.17 16.12
CA ILE A 162 -12.57 15.13 14.85
C ILE A 162 -13.18 14.05 13.97
N SER A 163 -13.40 14.37 12.69
CA SER A 163 -13.88 13.42 11.69
C SER A 163 -12.97 12.20 11.58
N SER A 164 -13.58 11.05 11.30
CA SER A 164 -12.88 9.81 10.92
C SER A 164 -12.97 9.51 9.42
N ASP A 165 -13.62 10.38 8.64
CA ASP A 165 -13.65 10.24 7.18
C ASP A 165 -12.30 10.68 6.59
N PRO A 166 -11.58 9.83 5.84
CA PRO A 166 -10.31 10.22 5.24
C PRO A 166 -10.44 11.45 4.32
N ASN A 167 -11.63 11.71 3.76
CA ASN A 167 -11.87 12.90 2.94
C ASN A 167 -11.79 14.21 3.74
N ASP A 168 -11.88 14.14 5.05
CA ASP A 168 -11.81 15.29 5.97
C ASP A 168 -10.42 15.44 6.59
N CYS A 169 -9.45 14.60 6.19
CA CYS A 169 -8.14 14.51 6.85
C CYS A 169 -6.99 14.84 5.88
N ALA A 170 -6.15 15.78 6.31
CA ALA A 170 -4.92 16.17 5.65
C ALA A 170 -3.70 15.89 6.54
N ILE A 171 -2.54 15.68 5.92
CA ILE A 171 -1.27 15.48 6.62
C ILE A 171 -0.15 16.23 5.91
N THR A 172 0.79 16.81 6.67
CA THR A 172 1.85 17.65 6.14
C THR A 172 3.14 17.56 6.93
N GLY A 173 4.26 17.89 6.30
CA GLY A 173 5.56 18.00 6.94
C GLY A 173 6.67 18.40 5.97
N ALA A 174 7.85 18.65 6.53
CA ALA A 174 9.03 19.07 5.79
C ALA A 174 10.17 18.05 5.94
N SER A 175 10.94 17.82 4.88
CA SER A 175 12.11 16.94 4.89
C SER A 175 11.71 15.51 5.29
N SER A 176 12.27 14.94 6.37
CA SER A 176 11.79 13.67 6.93
C SER A 176 10.28 13.73 7.27
N GLY A 177 9.78 14.88 7.75
CA GLY A 177 8.34 15.08 7.96
C GLY A 177 7.53 15.05 6.66
N GLY A 178 8.12 15.47 5.54
CA GLY A 178 7.50 15.44 4.21
C GLY A 178 7.29 14.02 3.70
N ILE A 179 8.30 13.16 3.79
CA ILE A 179 8.14 11.74 3.45
C ILE A 179 7.22 11.03 4.46
N ALA A 180 7.26 11.37 5.76
CA ALA A 180 6.35 10.81 6.75
C ALA A 180 4.88 11.12 6.43
N ALA A 181 4.59 12.35 5.98
CA ALA A 181 3.24 12.74 5.54
C ALA A 181 2.77 11.90 4.37
N PHE A 182 3.61 11.76 3.35
CA PHE A 182 3.29 10.93 2.19
C PHE A 182 3.14 9.45 2.59
N THR A 183 4.09 8.91 3.34
CA THR A 183 4.09 7.50 3.78
C THR A 183 2.85 7.15 4.59
N ALA A 184 2.44 8.03 5.53
CA ALA A 184 1.24 7.82 6.33
C ALA A 184 -0.03 7.76 5.46
N ALA A 185 -0.22 8.71 4.56
CA ALA A 185 -1.35 8.72 3.64
C ALA A 185 -1.28 7.58 2.61
N TRP A 186 -0.08 7.22 2.15
CA TRP A 186 0.13 6.13 1.21
C TRP A 186 -0.25 4.77 1.79
N ASN A 187 0.18 4.49 3.02
CA ASN A 187 -0.12 3.21 3.67
C ASN A 187 -1.54 3.19 4.26
N ARG A 188 -2.08 4.35 4.65
CA ARG A 188 -3.38 4.48 5.28
C ARG A 188 -4.28 5.51 4.56
N PRO A 189 -4.65 5.22 3.28
CA PRO A 189 -5.58 6.07 2.53
C PRO A 189 -7.00 6.06 3.11
N ASP A 190 -7.28 5.19 4.07
CA ASP A 190 -8.46 5.16 4.92
C ASP A 190 -8.41 6.18 6.09
N MET A 191 -7.26 6.81 6.32
CA MET A 191 -7.08 7.86 7.32
C MET A 191 -6.88 9.25 6.70
N PHE A 192 -6.14 9.34 5.60
CA PHE A 192 -5.75 10.60 4.98
C PHE A 192 -5.95 10.56 3.48
N SER A 193 -6.54 11.61 2.93
CA SER A 193 -6.68 11.78 1.47
C SER A 193 -5.96 13.00 0.91
N ARG A 194 -5.40 13.87 1.75
CA ARG A 194 -4.73 15.11 1.36
C ARG A 194 -3.34 15.20 1.94
N VAL A 195 -2.35 15.43 1.09
CA VAL A 195 -0.93 15.46 1.48
C VAL A 195 -0.29 16.75 1.01
N TYR A 196 0.38 17.47 1.93
CA TYR A 196 1.32 18.52 1.60
C TYR A 196 2.72 18.10 2.03
N THR A 197 3.64 17.93 1.09
CA THR A 197 5.04 17.57 1.34
C THR A 197 5.97 18.65 0.85
N THR A 198 6.89 19.11 1.70
CA THR A 198 7.88 20.13 1.36
C THR A 198 9.29 19.61 1.55
N VAL A 199 10.18 19.89 0.61
CA VAL A 199 11.57 19.40 0.60
C VAL A 199 11.67 17.92 1.02
N GLY A 200 10.77 17.09 0.49
CA GLY A 200 10.54 15.72 0.98
C GLY A 200 11.76 14.80 0.84
N THR A 201 12.06 14.03 1.88
CA THR A 201 13.22 13.12 1.95
C THR A 201 12.97 11.81 1.17
N PHE A 202 12.66 11.90 -0.12
CA PHE A 202 12.49 10.73 -0.99
C PHE A 202 13.80 10.12 -1.48
N VAL A 203 14.88 10.31 -0.75
CA VAL A 203 16.23 9.85 -1.06
C VAL A 203 16.55 8.49 -0.41
N ALA A 204 17.76 7.97 -0.64
CA ALA A 204 18.19 6.66 -0.17
C ALA A 204 18.55 6.63 1.32
N MET A 205 17.72 7.21 2.20
CA MET A 205 17.95 7.18 3.65
C MET A 205 17.44 5.89 4.30
N ARG A 206 16.14 5.61 4.14
CA ARG A 206 15.48 4.44 4.72
C ARG A 206 14.44 3.83 3.77
N GLY A 207 14.75 3.74 2.49
CA GLY A 207 13.87 3.17 1.47
C GLY A 207 13.02 4.20 0.72
N GLY A 208 13.09 5.49 1.04
CA GLY A 208 12.31 6.54 0.36
C GLY A 208 12.54 6.62 -1.15
N HIS A 209 13.74 6.28 -1.61
CA HIS A 209 14.11 6.25 -3.03
C HIS A 209 13.39 5.16 -3.85
N GLU A 210 12.74 4.20 -3.21
CA GLU A 210 11.93 3.17 -3.86
C GLU A 210 10.56 3.71 -4.32
N TYR A 211 10.04 4.76 -3.68
CA TYR A 211 8.69 5.26 -3.93
C TYR A 211 8.41 5.62 -5.39
N PRO A 212 9.29 6.28 -6.15
CA PRO A 212 8.99 6.60 -7.55
C PRO A 212 8.69 5.35 -8.39
N ALA A 213 9.40 4.24 -8.16
CA ALA A 213 9.15 2.98 -8.84
C ALA A 213 7.87 2.30 -8.35
N ILE A 214 7.64 2.29 -7.04
CA ILE A 214 6.48 1.65 -6.41
C ILE A 214 5.18 2.38 -6.76
N VAL A 215 5.17 3.72 -6.74
CA VAL A 215 4.01 4.53 -7.14
C VAL A 215 3.58 4.22 -8.57
N ARG A 216 4.52 4.07 -9.51
CA ARG A 216 4.22 3.72 -10.90
C ARG A 216 3.61 2.34 -11.07
N LYS A 217 3.92 1.41 -10.17
CA LYS A 217 3.44 0.02 -10.21
C LYS A 217 2.15 -0.18 -9.43
N THR A 218 1.87 0.70 -8.47
CA THR A 218 0.71 0.55 -7.59
C THR A 218 -0.55 1.14 -8.21
N GLU A 219 -1.67 0.45 -8.04
CA GLU A 219 -2.98 1.00 -8.33
C GLU A 219 -3.19 2.32 -7.59
N PRO A 220 -3.62 3.41 -8.27
CA PRO A 220 -3.79 4.71 -7.63
C PRO A 220 -4.71 4.65 -6.42
N LYS A 221 -4.31 5.35 -5.36
CA LYS A 221 -5.09 5.53 -4.14
C LYS A 221 -5.83 6.88 -4.19
N PRO A 222 -6.91 7.09 -3.42
CA PRO A 222 -7.65 8.35 -3.43
C PRO A 222 -6.88 9.44 -2.66
N LEU A 223 -5.77 9.88 -3.22
CA LEU A 223 -4.89 10.89 -2.63
C LEU A 223 -4.80 12.12 -3.54
N ARG A 224 -4.83 13.29 -2.92
CA ARG A 224 -4.51 14.58 -3.51
C ARG A 224 -3.22 15.09 -2.90
N ILE A 225 -2.22 15.41 -3.72
CA ILE A 225 -0.84 15.64 -3.27
C ILE A 225 -0.35 16.99 -3.76
N TYR A 226 0.08 17.84 -2.83
CA TYR A 226 0.77 19.09 -3.14
C TYR A 226 2.24 18.99 -2.73
N MET A 227 3.15 19.27 -3.65
CA MET A 227 4.59 19.19 -3.44
C MET A 227 5.24 20.56 -3.52
N GLN A 228 6.22 20.82 -2.68
CA GLN A 228 7.09 21.99 -2.81
C GLN A 228 8.54 21.58 -2.60
N ASP A 229 9.44 22.07 -3.46
CA ASP A 229 10.88 21.89 -3.31
C ASP A 229 11.64 23.02 -4.03
N GLY A 230 12.95 23.07 -3.86
CA GLY A 230 13.85 24.07 -4.45
C GLY A 230 15.00 23.46 -5.23
N TRP A 231 15.39 24.12 -6.34
CA TRP A 231 16.46 23.68 -7.24
C TRP A 231 17.84 23.57 -6.58
N TYR A 232 18.03 24.21 -5.43
CA TYR A 232 19.27 24.20 -4.67
C TYR A 232 19.10 23.44 -3.34
N ASP A 233 18.22 22.42 -3.34
CA ASP A 233 18.07 21.54 -2.20
C ASP A 233 19.33 20.68 -1.96
N VAL A 234 19.38 19.94 -0.89
CA VAL A 234 20.55 19.17 -0.46
C VAL A 234 20.97 18.15 -1.51
N TRP A 235 22.22 18.23 -1.94
CA TRP A 235 22.93 17.13 -2.55
C TRP A 235 23.78 16.42 -1.52
N ASN A 236 23.60 15.11 -1.40
CA ASN A 236 24.39 14.30 -0.48
C ASN A 236 24.99 13.08 -1.23
N PRO A 237 26.32 12.90 -1.21
CA PRO A 237 26.99 11.84 -1.97
C PRO A 237 26.62 10.42 -1.52
N ILE A 238 26.00 10.27 -0.34
CA ILE A 238 25.62 8.97 0.24
C ILE A 238 24.13 8.69 -0.02
N PHE A 239 23.26 9.70 0.16
CA PHE A 239 21.82 9.51 0.11
C PHE A 239 21.17 9.94 -1.22
N GLY A 240 21.86 10.78 -2.01
CA GLY A 240 21.37 11.31 -3.27
C GLY A 240 20.93 12.77 -3.21
N GLU A 241 20.22 13.24 -4.20
CA GLU A 241 19.81 14.63 -4.38
C GLU A 241 18.30 14.78 -4.14
N TRP A 242 17.92 15.63 -3.15
CA TRP A 242 16.53 15.76 -2.72
C TRP A 242 15.63 16.28 -3.86
N PHE A 243 16.05 17.33 -4.56
CA PHE A 243 15.23 17.90 -5.63
C PHE A 243 14.99 16.90 -6.78
N GLU A 244 16.01 16.15 -7.20
CA GLU A 244 15.84 15.15 -8.26
C GLU A 244 14.88 14.04 -7.86
N TYR A 245 14.95 13.56 -6.61
CA TYR A 245 13.98 12.56 -6.14
C TYR A 245 12.56 13.12 -6.03
N ASN A 246 12.37 14.39 -5.69
CA ASN A 246 11.06 15.04 -5.74
C ASN A 246 10.54 15.16 -7.18
N LEU A 247 11.41 15.44 -8.18
CA LEU A 247 11.04 15.37 -9.60
C LEU A 247 10.66 13.96 -10.04
N LEU A 248 11.36 12.92 -9.56
CA LEU A 248 11.01 11.53 -9.83
C LEU A 248 9.64 11.16 -9.23
N MET A 249 9.33 11.67 -8.04
CA MET A 249 8.02 11.51 -7.41
C MET A 249 6.91 12.20 -8.21
N GLU A 250 7.12 13.45 -8.64
CA GLU A 250 6.18 14.16 -9.53
C GLU A 250 5.91 13.35 -10.79
N SER A 251 6.97 12.91 -11.46
CA SER A 251 6.88 12.06 -12.66
C SER A 251 6.12 10.76 -12.40
N ALA A 252 6.28 10.16 -11.21
CA ALA A 252 5.56 8.96 -10.82
C ALA A 252 4.07 9.23 -10.57
N PHE A 253 3.73 10.34 -9.89
CA PHE A 253 2.34 10.74 -9.67
C PHE A 253 1.61 11.03 -10.98
N ASN A 254 2.25 11.76 -11.90
CA ASN A 254 1.71 12.04 -13.23
C ASN A 254 1.46 10.75 -14.02
N PHE A 255 2.41 9.81 -14.01
CA PHE A 255 2.26 8.51 -14.67
C PHE A 255 1.13 7.67 -14.04
N ALA A 256 1.05 7.65 -12.72
CA ALA A 256 0.02 6.92 -11.99
C ALA A 256 -1.35 7.64 -11.96
N GLY A 257 -1.46 8.85 -12.51
CA GLY A 257 -2.72 9.58 -12.65
C GLY A 257 -3.23 10.19 -11.36
N TYR A 258 -2.36 10.47 -10.39
CA TYR A 258 -2.77 11.17 -9.16
C TYR A 258 -3.15 12.62 -9.44
N GLU A 259 -4.08 13.15 -8.67
CA GLU A 259 -4.30 14.59 -8.59
C GLU A 259 -3.16 15.21 -7.77
N ALA A 260 -2.08 15.57 -8.48
CA ALA A 260 -0.87 16.13 -7.89
C ALA A 260 -0.58 17.53 -8.43
N PHE A 261 -0.07 18.41 -7.58
CA PHE A 261 0.39 19.73 -7.93
C PHE A 261 1.77 19.97 -7.30
N HIS A 262 2.60 20.75 -7.98
CA HIS A 262 3.94 21.04 -7.48
C HIS A 262 4.29 22.50 -7.65
N VAL A 263 5.16 22.99 -6.77
CA VAL A 263 5.79 24.30 -6.83
C VAL A 263 7.30 24.12 -6.68
N TRP A 264 8.02 24.33 -7.79
CA TRP A 264 9.47 24.31 -7.82
C TRP A 264 10.01 25.75 -7.84
N ASN A 265 10.98 26.06 -6.99
CA ASN A 265 11.55 27.39 -6.87
C ASN A 265 13.09 27.35 -6.79
N ARG A 266 13.74 28.51 -6.63
CA ARG A 266 15.19 28.61 -6.46
C ARG A 266 15.62 28.54 -4.98
N GLY A 267 14.87 27.79 -4.17
CA GLY A 267 15.18 27.58 -2.77
C GLY A 267 16.20 26.48 -2.53
N ASN A 268 16.67 26.44 -1.30
CA ASN A 268 17.47 25.35 -0.74
C ASN A 268 16.61 24.52 0.23
N HIS A 269 17.23 23.60 0.97
CA HIS A 269 16.57 22.76 1.99
C HIS A 269 16.08 23.61 3.18
N SER A 270 15.01 24.34 2.97
CA SER A 270 14.46 25.27 3.96
C SER A 270 12.94 25.29 3.91
N ILE A 271 12.34 25.29 5.09
CA ILE A 271 10.88 25.40 5.27
C ILE A 271 10.32 26.75 4.77
N LYS A 272 11.16 27.79 4.59
CA LYS A 272 10.74 29.12 4.18
C LYS A 272 9.83 29.13 2.94
N TYR A 273 10.21 28.37 1.91
CA TYR A 273 9.43 28.31 0.68
C TYR A 273 8.15 27.49 0.84
N GLY A 274 8.22 26.44 1.69
CA GLY A 274 7.03 25.70 2.11
C GLY A 274 6.05 26.59 2.88
N THR A 275 6.55 27.50 3.74
CA THR A 275 5.71 28.48 4.44
C THR A 275 5.02 29.43 3.46
N LEU A 276 5.75 29.94 2.45
CA LEU A 276 5.17 30.81 1.44
C LEU A 276 4.10 30.12 0.58
N ALA A 277 4.26 28.84 0.30
CA ALA A 277 3.33 28.05 -0.51
C ALA A 277 2.14 27.50 0.30
N PHE A 278 2.21 27.50 1.63
CA PHE A 278 1.24 26.83 2.49
C PHE A 278 -0.20 27.32 2.33
N PRO A 279 -0.50 28.64 2.24
CA PRO A 279 -1.86 29.10 1.98
C PRO A 279 -2.45 28.54 0.69
N ASP A 280 -1.70 28.58 -0.41
CA ASP A 280 -2.13 28.05 -1.70
C ASP A 280 -2.25 26.53 -1.67
N ALA A 281 -1.35 25.85 -0.96
CA ALA A 281 -1.43 24.41 -0.76
C ALA A 281 -2.72 24.02 -0.03
N MET A 282 -3.10 24.74 1.02
CA MET A 282 -4.35 24.49 1.73
C MET A 282 -5.57 24.74 0.85
N ARG A 283 -5.65 25.87 0.14
CA ARG A 283 -6.73 26.13 -0.82
C ARG A 283 -6.85 25.05 -1.88
N TRP A 284 -5.72 24.62 -2.42
CA TRP A 284 -5.70 23.59 -3.47
C TRP A 284 -6.08 22.20 -2.94
N LEU A 285 -5.60 21.83 -1.77
CA LEU A 285 -5.93 20.55 -1.14
C LEU A 285 -7.42 20.45 -0.78
N TRP A 286 -8.03 21.56 -0.34
CA TRP A 286 -9.44 21.63 0.05
C TRP A 286 -10.37 22.08 -1.07
N LYS A 287 -9.85 22.36 -2.29
CA LYS A 287 -10.69 22.76 -3.42
C LYS A 287 -11.81 21.74 -3.66
N GLY A 288 -13.02 22.25 -3.83
CA GLY A 288 -14.21 21.41 -4.11
C GLY A 288 -14.73 20.59 -2.93
N TYR A 289 -14.13 20.74 -1.72
CA TYR A 289 -14.68 20.10 -0.54
C TYR A 289 -16.18 20.49 -0.35
N PRO A 290 -17.10 19.57 0.04
CA PRO A 290 -16.84 18.21 0.57
C PRO A 290 -16.79 17.08 -0.48
N ALA A 291 -16.70 17.37 -1.78
CA ALA A 291 -16.56 16.32 -2.77
C ALA A 291 -15.34 15.43 -2.45
N ARG A 292 -15.53 14.10 -2.62
CA ARG A 292 -14.48 13.13 -2.31
C ARG A 292 -13.31 13.22 -3.27
N VAL A 293 -12.10 13.07 -2.73
CA VAL A 293 -10.92 12.84 -3.55
C VAL A 293 -11.07 11.48 -4.23
N SER A 294 -10.99 11.47 -5.56
CA SER A 294 -11.14 10.24 -6.35
C SER A 294 -9.80 9.58 -6.62
N LYS A 295 -9.84 8.27 -6.88
CA LYS A 295 -8.70 7.54 -7.44
C LYS A 295 -8.42 8.05 -8.85
N GLY A 296 -7.14 8.19 -9.20
CA GLY A 296 -6.71 8.45 -10.57
C GLY A 296 -6.77 7.22 -11.47
N THR A 297 -6.41 7.41 -12.72
CA THR A 297 -6.26 6.32 -13.71
C THR A 297 -4.79 6.19 -14.09
N SER A 298 -4.20 5.04 -13.78
CA SER A 298 -2.78 4.80 -14.07
C SER A 298 -2.53 4.52 -15.56
N ASN A 299 -1.41 5.03 -16.06
CA ASN A 299 -0.88 4.68 -17.39
C ASN A 299 -0.13 3.33 -17.40
N ASN A 300 -0.13 2.59 -16.29
CA ASN A 300 0.51 1.29 -16.21
C ASN A 300 -0.27 0.23 -17.01
N GLY A 301 0.32 -0.23 -18.12
CA GLY A 301 -0.31 -1.19 -19.02
C GLY A 301 -0.67 -2.52 -18.35
N MET A 302 0.10 -2.98 -17.34
CA MET A 302 -0.26 -4.20 -16.59
C MET A 302 -1.53 -3.98 -15.78
N LEU A 303 -1.63 -2.87 -15.02
CA LEU A 303 -2.85 -2.54 -14.27
C LEU A 303 -4.06 -2.44 -15.20
N GLN A 304 -3.92 -1.79 -16.36
CA GLN A 304 -5.00 -1.65 -17.34
C GLN A 304 -5.42 -3.00 -17.96
N ALA A 305 -4.48 -3.93 -18.13
CA ALA A 305 -4.75 -5.25 -18.67
C ALA A 305 -5.49 -6.16 -17.68
N ILE A 306 -5.10 -6.11 -16.40
CA ILE A 306 -5.62 -7.05 -15.40
C ILE A 306 -6.84 -6.53 -14.61
N LEU A 307 -7.00 -5.21 -14.45
CA LEU A 307 -8.07 -4.61 -13.65
C LEU A 307 -9.29 -4.24 -14.50
N ASP A 308 -10.47 -4.55 -14.00
CA ASP A 308 -11.70 -3.97 -14.49
C ASP A 308 -12.06 -2.74 -13.63
N PRO A 309 -12.07 -1.52 -14.20
CA PRO A 309 -12.30 -0.30 -13.43
C PRO A 309 -13.71 -0.19 -12.84
N ALA A 310 -14.65 -1.02 -13.29
CA ALA A 310 -16.00 -1.08 -12.72
C ALA A 310 -16.05 -1.77 -11.36
N TYR A 311 -14.99 -2.48 -10.98
CA TYR A 311 -14.95 -3.27 -9.73
C TYR A 311 -13.76 -2.88 -8.87
N ASP A 312 -14.03 -2.69 -7.60
CA ASP A 312 -13.03 -2.51 -6.54
C ASP A 312 -13.08 -3.70 -5.56
N TRP A 313 -12.23 -3.69 -4.56
CA TRP A 313 -12.25 -4.67 -3.50
C TRP A 313 -13.55 -4.61 -2.70
N LEU A 314 -14.24 -5.75 -2.62
CA LEU A 314 -15.43 -5.95 -1.80
C LEU A 314 -15.05 -6.78 -0.57
N ALA A 315 -15.29 -6.24 0.62
CA ALA A 315 -15.16 -6.99 1.86
C ALA A 315 -16.31 -8.02 1.96
N LEU A 316 -15.98 -9.29 2.17
CA LEU A 316 -16.96 -10.34 2.32
C LEU A 316 -17.34 -10.52 3.79
N PRO A 317 -18.63 -10.53 4.14
CA PRO A 317 -19.08 -10.77 5.50
C PRO A 317 -18.94 -12.26 5.82
N ILE A 318 -17.92 -12.63 6.61
CA ILE A 318 -17.73 -14.00 7.08
C ILE A 318 -17.91 -14.06 8.58
N SER A 319 -18.71 -15.04 9.02
CA SER A 319 -18.92 -15.34 10.45
C SER A 319 -18.03 -16.48 10.97
N SER A 320 -17.26 -17.12 10.06
CA SER A 320 -16.36 -18.24 10.39
C SER A 320 -14.91 -17.79 10.48
N THR A 321 -14.11 -18.43 11.32
CA THR A 321 -12.65 -18.27 11.29
C THR A 321 -12.07 -18.83 10.00
N ILE A 322 -10.92 -18.32 9.60
CA ILE A 322 -10.16 -18.82 8.44
C ILE A 322 -8.83 -19.36 8.95
N ASP A 323 -8.66 -20.66 8.82
CA ASP A 323 -7.46 -21.34 9.29
C ASP A 323 -6.54 -21.68 8.11
N GLY A 324 -5.39 -21.01 8.04
CA GLY A 324 -4.40 -21.21 6.98
C GLY A 324 -4.75 -20.52 5.66
N ASP A 325 -4.40 -21.18 4.56
CA ASP A 325 -4.57 -20.64 3.21
C ASP A 325 -6.02 -20.79 2.69
N ILE A 326 -6.30 -19.99 1.66
CA ILE A 326 -7.52 -20.10 0.85
C ILE A 326 -7.15 -20.69 -0.51
N TYR A 327 -8.03 -21.52 -1.08
CA TYR A 327 -7.75 -22.23 -2.32
C TYR A 327 -8.85 -22.00 -3.35
N PRO A 328 -8.48 -21.92 -4.65
CA PRO A 328 -9.48 -21.82 -5.71
C PRO A 328 -10.33 -23.10 -5.78
N ALA A 329 -11.62 -22.92 -6.03
CA ALA A 329 -12.58 -23.97 -6.27
C ALA A 329 -13.29 -23.75 -7.61
N ALA A 330 -14.17 -24.67 -7.98
CA ALA A 330 -14.95 -24.55 -9.22
C ALA A 330 -15.84 -23.29 -9.23
N GLU A 331 -16.23 -22.86 -10.43
CA GLU A 331 -17.23 -21.80 -10.65
C GLU A 331 -16.93 -20.44 -9.98
N GLY A 332 -15.66 -20.05 -9.93
CA GLY A 332 -15.26 -18.76 -9.34
C GLY A 332 -15.32 -18.71 -7.81
N LYS A 333 -15.44 -19.85 -7.14
CA LYS A 333 -15.50 -19.98 -5.67
C LYS A 333 -14.13 -20.26 -5.07
N ILE A 334 -14.07 -20.19 -3.74
CA ILE A 334 -12.90 -20.62 -2.94
C ILE A 334 -13.32 -21.62 -1.87
N VAL A 335 -12.33 -22.38 -1.38
CA VAL A 335 -12.46 -23.21 -0.17
C VAL A 335 -11.40 -22.86 0.85
N PHE A 336 -11.77 -22.97 2.12
CA PHE A 336 -10.87 -22.78 3.26
C PHE A 336 -11.30 -23.63 4.46
N ALA A 337 -10.39 -23.83 5.40
CA ALA A 337 -10.69 -24.51 6.66
C ALA A 337 -11.19 -23.52 7.72
N SER A 338 -12.14 -23.95 8.54
CA SER A 338 -12.61 -23.28 9.75
C SER A 338 -12.79 -24.32 10.86
N GLY A 339 -11.79 -24.45 11.71
CA GLY A 339 -11.67 -25.61 12.61
C GLY A 339 -11.56 -26.90 11.82
N ASN A 340 -12.47 -27.85 12.09
CA ASN A 340 -12.55 -29.09 11.32
C ASN A 340 -13.50 -29.02 10.12
N LYS A 341 -14.13 -27.87 9.85
CA LYS A 341 -15.04 -27.69 8.72
C LYS A 341 -14.27 -27.21 7.50
N VAL A 342 -14.66 -27.69 6.31
CA VAL A 342 -14.26 -27.11 5.03
C VAL A 342 -15.43 -26.28 4.52
N CYS A 343 -15.19 -24.99 4.39
CA CYS A 343 -16.16 -24.02 3.92
C CYS A 343 -15.87 -23.66 2.47
N GLN A 344 -16.92 -23.50 1.67
CA GLN A 344 -16.88 -22.95 0.31
C GLN A 344 -17.56 -21.59 0.32
N LEU A 345 -16.97 -20.62 -0.36
CA LEU A 345 -17.47 -19.25 -0.45
C LEU A 345 -17.45 -18.78 -1.88
N ASP A 346 -18.52 -18.09 -2.31
CA ASP A 346 -18.59 -17.42 -3.60
C ASP A 346 -18.33 -15.89 -3.50
N ALA A 347 -18.33 -15.23 -4.66
CA ALA A 347 -18.07 -13.80 -4.74
C ALA A 347 -19.20 -12.92 -4.17
N ASP A 348 -20.39 -13.48 -3.97
CA ASP A 348 -21.54 -12.81 -3.37
C ASP A 348 -21.58 -12.98 -1.84
N GLY A 349 -20.60 -13.68 -1.28
CA GLY A 349 -20.47 -13.94 0.16
C GLY A 349 -21.32 -15.11 0.68
N GLN A 350 -21.83 -15.96 -0.23
CA GLN A 350 -22.59 -17.15 0.18
C GLN A 350 -21.63 -18.22 0.68
N LEU A 351 -21.71 -18.48 1.97
CA LEU A 351 -20.87 -19.43 2.69
C LEU A 351 -21.62 -20.77 2.87
N GLN A 352 -20.97 -21.87 2.47
CA GLN A 352 -21.50 -23.21 2.62
C GLN A 352 -20.44 -24.14 3.22
N MET A 353 -20.82 -24.95 4.21
CA MET A 353 -19.99 -26.08 4.66
C MET A 353 -20.12 -27.23 3.65
N VAL A 354 -19.00 -27.66 3.08
CA VAL A 354 -18.98 -28.70 2.01
C VAL A 354 -18.43 -30.04 2.50
N SER A 355 -17.57 -30.05 3.51
CA SER A 355 -17.03 -31.28 4.11
C SER A 355 -16.45 -31.02 5.50
N THR A 356 -15.93 -32.10 6.14
CA THR A 356 -15.20 -32.00 7.39
C THR A 356 -13.85 -32.71 7.31
N LEU A 357 -12.85 -32.14 7.95
CA LEU A 357 -11.53 -32.72 8.11
C LEU A 357 -11.53 -33.69 9.30
N LYS A 358 -10.86 -34.81 9.15
CA LYS A 358 -10.62 -35.77 10.26
C LYS A 358 -9.54 -35.21 11.20
N SER A 359 -9.44 -35.75 12.39
CA SER A 359 -8.39 -35.34 13.33
C SER A 359 -7.00 -35.49 12.72
N GLY A 360 -6.19 -34.41 12.82
CA GLY A 360 -4.85 -34.31 12.23
C GLY A 360 -4.82 -34.18 10.70
N GLU A 361 -5.96 -33.95 10.06
CA GLU A 361 -6.08 -33.70 8.62
C GLU A 361 -6.01 -32.18 8.34
N ARG A 362 -5.26 -31.80 7.31
CA ARG A 362 -5.09 -30.42 6.87
C ARG A 362 -5.59 -30.24 5.44
N LEU A 363 -6.34 -29.18 5.19
CA LEU A 363 -6.79 -28.81 3.83
C LEU A 363 -5.58 -28.42 2.97
N MET A 364 -5.54 -28.92 1.74
CA MET A 364 -4.47 -28.66 0.76
C MET A 364 -4.99 -28.13 -0.59
N GLY A 365 -6.31 -27.97 -0.73
CA GLY A 365 -7.00 -27.55 -1.94
C GLY A 365 -8.43 -28.08 -1.99
N GLU A 366 -9.15 -27.77 -3.07
CA GLU A 366 -10.53 -28.27 -3.27
C GLU A 366 -10.56 -29.80 -3.30
N GLY A 367 -11.19 -30.40 -2.30
CA GLY A 367 -11.26 -31.85 -2.12
C GLY A 367 -9.92 -32.52 -1.78
N LEU A 368 -8.84 -31.76 -1.60
CA LEU A 368 -7.52 -32.27 -1.23
C LEU A 368 -7.26 -32.07 0.26
N SER A 369 -6.78 -33.11 0.91
CA SER A 369 -6.35 -33.07 2.31
C SER A 369 -5.11 -33.93 2.56
N LEU A 370 -4.32 -33.53 3.55
CA LEU A 370 -3.12 -34.25 3.99
C LEU A 370 -3.27 -34.70 5.44
N ARG A 371 -3.00 -35.99 5.69
CA ARG A 371 -2.97 -36.58 7.04
C ARG A 371 -1.86 -37.61 7.16
N SER A 372 -1.03 -37.48 8.17
CA SER A 372 0.07 -38.45 8.43
C SER A 372 0.92 -38.74 7.20
N ASN A 373 1.36 -37.70 6.48
CA ASN A 373 2.14 -37.76 5.24
C ASN A 373 1.42 -38.48 4.07
N THR A 374 0.12 -38.62 4.12
CA THR A 374 -0.69 -39.23 3.07
C THR A 374 -1.67 -38.20 2.52
N LEU A 375 -1.65 -38.05 1.20
CA LEU A 375 -2.56 -37.19 0.44
C LEU A 375 -3.85 -37.93 0.10
N TYR A 376 -4.95 -37.25 0.33
CA TYR A 376 -6.30 -37.75 0.02
C TYR A 376 -6.99 -36.80 -0.95
N LYS A 377 -7.72 -37.35 -1.92
CA LYS A 377 -8.66 -36.64 -2.78
C LYS A 377 -10.07 -37.15 -2.52
N ASN A 378 -10.97 -36.28 -2.05
CA ASN A 378 -12.35 -36.64 -1.68
C ASN A 378 -12.42 -37.87 -0.75
N GLY A 379 -11.48 -37.95 0.21
CA GLY A 379 -11.38 -39.04 1.15
C GLY A 379 -10.69 -40.31 0.63
N GLN A 380 -10.36 -40.41 -0.65
CA GLN A 380 -9.61 -41.51 -1.24
C GLN A 380 -8.11 -41.24 -1.20
N LYS A 381 -7.31 -42.24 -0.83
CA LYS A 381 -5.85 -42.16 -0.79
C LYS A 381 -5.30 -41.97 -2.24
N VAL A 382 -4.47 -40.96 -2.41
CA VAL A 382 -3.81 -40.66 -3.70
C VAL A 382 -2.32 -40.94 -3.65
N ALA A 383 -1.62 -40.49 -2.62
CA ALA A 383 -0.19 -40.68 -2.45
C ALA A 383 0.17 -40.79 -0.96
N GLU A 384 1.31 -41.41 -0.66
CA GLU A 384 1.85 -41.53 0.68
C GLU A 384 3.36 -41.22 0.72
N GLY A 385 3.89 -40.98 1.91
CA GLY A 385 5.30 -40.64 2.12
C GLY A 385 5.65 -39.17 1.87
N LEU A 386 4.66 -38.30 1.80
CA LEU A 386 4.82 -36.83 1.63
C LEU A 386 5.29 -36.18 2.95
N ARG A 387 6.57 -36.38 3.30
CA ARG A 387 7.13 -35.83 4.55
C ARG A 387 7.26 -34.30 4.46
N ALA A 388 7.02 -33.64 5.58
CA ALA A 388 7.10 -32.18 5.68
C ALA A 388 6.40 -31.44 4.53
N CYS A 389 5.29 -31.99 4.04
CA CYS A 389 4.58 -31.44 2.88
C CYS A 389 3.95 -30.09 3.25
N LEU A 390 4.34 -29.04 2.52
CA LEU A 390 3.92 -27.66 2.75
C LEU A 390 2.78 -27.26 1.83
N ALA A 391 2.85 -27.63 0.55
CA ALA A 391 1.84 -27.32 -0.44
C ALA A 391 1.68 -28.45 -1.46
N VAL A 392 0.49 -28.55 -2.05
CA VAL A 392 0.19 -29.50 -3.14
C VAL A 392 -0.65 -28.78 -4.18
N GLN A 393 -0.32 -29.00 -5.45
CA GLN A 393 -1.14 -28.55 -6.57
C GLN A 393 -1.52 -29.71 -7.47
N GLU A 394 -2.81 -29.85 -7.71
CA GLU A 394 -3.37 -30.82 -8.64
C GLU A 394 -3.28 -30.30 -10.07
N LEU A 395 -2.82 -31.13 -10.97
CA LEU A 395 -2.73 -30.89 -12.42
C LEU A 395 -3.75 -31.72 -13.18
N ALA A 396 -3.88 -31.47 -14.47
CA ALA A 396 -4.72 -32.27 -15.35
C ALA A 396 -4.32 -33.77 -15.33
N GLY A 397 -5.30 -34.63 -15.51
CA GLY A 397 -5.09 -36.08 -15.53
C GLY A 397 -4.80 -36.71 -14.16
N GLY A 398 -5.10 -36.00 -13.08
CA GLY A 398 -4.89 -36.51 -11.71
C GLY A 398 -3.41 -36.60 -11.30
N LYS A 399 -2.55 -35.79 -11.91
CA LYS A 399 -1.17 -35.59 -11.50
C LYS A 399 -1.09 -34.52 -10.42
N TYR A 400 -0.02 -34.57 -9.64
CA TYR A 400 0.20 -33.62 -8.55
C TYR A 400 1.64 -33.11 -8.54
N VAL A 401 1.84 -31.89 -8.12
CA VAL A 401 3.13 -31.33 -7.71
C VAL A 401 3.05 -31.04 -6.22
N ALA A 402 3.99 -31.54 -5.46
CA ALA A 402 4.05 -31.35 -4.01
C ALA A 402 5.36 -30.69 -3.59
N LEU A 403 5.28 -29.66 -2.78
CA LEU A 403 6.41 -29.08 -2.07
C LEU A 403 6.59 -29.83 -0.76
N CYS A 404 7.56 -30.74 -0.73
CA CYS A 404 7.81 -31.63 0.40
C CYS A 404 9.24 -32.15 0.41
N ASP A 405 9.61 -32.89 1.48
CA ASP A 405 10.91 -33.55 1.57
C ASP A 405 11.06 -34.63 0.47
N ALA A 406 12.20 -34.65 -0.21
CA ALA A 406 12.46 -35.40 -1.43
C ALA A 406 12.44 -36.94 -1.31
N SER A 407 12.08 -37.49 -0.17
CA SER A 407 12.08 -38.93 0.10
C SER A 407 10.81 -39.69 -0.33
N VAL A 408 9.98 -39.07 -1.18
CA VAL A 408 8.68 -39.64 -1.58
C VAL A 408 8.87 -40.87 -2.47
N LYS A 409 8.38 -42.01 -2.01
CA LYS A 409 8.15 -43.18 -2.85
C LYS A 409 6.77 -43.02 -3.49
N SER A 410 6.68 -42.24 -4.54
CA SER A 410 5.46 -42.07 -5.31
C SER A 410 5.64 -42.62 -6.71
N ASN A 411 4.74 -43.48 -7.13
CA ASN A 411 4.59 -43.85 -8.51
C ASN A 411 4.07 -42.64 -9.29
N ASP A 412 4.66 -42.30 -10.42
CA ASP A 412 4.24 -41.44 -11.55
C ASP A 412 3.21 -40.28 -11.36
N ILE A 413 2.62 -40.13 -10.18
CA ILE A 413 1.50 -39.22 -9.90
C ILE A 413 1.98 -37.89 -9.29
N VAL A 414 3.10 -37.91 -8.52
CA VAL A 414 3.57 -36.74 -7.77
C VAL A 414 4.98 -36.34 -8.20
N SER A 415 5.10 -35.15 -8.75
CA SER A 415 6.39 -34.48 -8.90
C SER A 415 6.73 -33.76 -7.60
N VAL A 416 7.97 -33.94 -7.12
CA VAL A 416 8.40 -33.39 -5.82
C VAL A 416 9.31 -32.21 -6.05
N LEU A 417 8.98 -31.10 -5.42
CA LEU A 417 9.78 -29.89 -5.29
C LEU A 417 10.35 -29.81 -3.87
N SER A 418 11.67 -29.68 -3.74
CA SER A 418 12.34 -29.55 -2.44
C SER A 418 12.73 -28.11 -2.09
N GLU A 419 12.76 -27.25 -3.10
CA GLU A 419 13.12 -25.83 -2.93
C GLU A 419 11.89 -24.99 -2.58
N GLY A 420 11.97 -24.26 -1.47
CA GLY A 420 10.90 -23.41 -0.96
C GLY A 420 10.42 -23.83 0.42
N THR A 421 9.79 -22.91 1.13
CA THR A 421 9.42 -23.11 2.55
C THR A 421 7.93 -22.92 2.84
N ARG A 422 7.10 -22.50 1.87
CA ARG A 422 5.69 -22.20 2.17
C ARG A 422 4.67 -22.65 1.13
N ALA A 423 4.75 -22.17 -0.08
CA ALA A 423 3.71 -22.31 -1.10
C ALA A 423 4.32 -22.61 -2.46
N LEU A 424 3.53 -23.16 -3.36
CA LEU A 424 3.91 -23.38 -4.75
C LEU A 424 2.78 -23.02 -5.72
N ALA A 425 3.15 -22.64 -6.95
CA ALA A 425 2.26 -22.61 -8.10
C ALA A 425 2.98 -23.17 -9.34
N VAL A 426 2.26 -23.94 -10.14
CA VAL A 426 2.75 -24.44 -11.42
C VAL A 426 2.36 -23.47 -12.53
N ALA A 427 3.32 -23.10 -13.37
CA ALA A 427 3.09 -22.21 -14.50
C ALA A 427 2.04 -22.81 -15.46
N PRO A 428 1.25 -21.96 -16.17
CA PRO A 428 0.17 -22.45 -17.02
C PRO A 428 0.62 -23.40 -18.15
N ASP A 429 1.86 -23.30 -18.61
CA ASP A 429 2.43 -24.18 -19.64
C ASP A 429 3.11 -25.44 -19.09
N TYR A 430 3.11 -25.62 -17.77
CA TYR A 430 3.75 -26.72 -17.04
C TYR A 430 5.27 -26.84 -17.25
N ARG A 431 5.95 -25.76 -17.63
CA ARG A 431 7.40 -25.76 -17.82
C ARG A 431 8.20 -25.47 -16.57
N PHE A 432 7.60 -24.85 -15.60
CA PHE A 432 8.23 -24.54 -14.31
C PHE A 432 7.22 -24.42 -13.18
N CYS A 433 7.74 -24.47 -11.97
CA CYS A 433 7.01 -24.16 -10.74
C CYS A 433 7.63 -22.96 -10.06
N VAL A 434 6.83 -22.20 -9.36
CA VAL A 434 7.30 -21.16 -8.44
C VAL A 434 7.00 -21.57 -7.03
N SER A 435 7.98 -21.44 -6.14
CA SER A 435 7.82 -21.66 -4.71
C SER A 435 8.25 -20.44 -3.91
N VAL A 436 7.57 -20.24 -2.77
CA VAL A 436 7.86 -19.16 -1.84
C VAL A 436 8.99 -19.59 -0.92
N GLN A 437 10.00 -18.71 -0.77
CA GLN A 437 11.07 -18.82 0.21
C GLN A 437 10.82 -17.80 1.31
N GLU A 438 10.58 -18.24 2.53
CA GLU A 438 10.38 -17.34 3.67
C GLU A 438 11.62 -16.49 3.98
N ASN A 439 11.38 -15.31 4.52
CA ASN A 439 12.41 -14.35 4.91
C ASN A 439 13.34 -13.91 3.76
N THR A 440 12.82 -13.87 2.54
CA THR A 440 13.53 -13.37 1.37
C THR A 440 12.63 -12.46 0.53
N HIS A 441 13.25 -11.63 -0.32
CA HIS A 441 12.55 -10.77 -1.30
C HIS A 441 12.37 -11.45 -2.66
N HIS A 442 12.69 -12.74 -2.77
CA HIS A 442 12.59 -13.46 -4.04
C HIS A 442 11.82 -14.76 -3.90
N LEU A 443 11.28 -15.21 -5.02
CA LEU A 443 10.67 -16.51 -5.14
C LEU A 443 11.56 -17.39 -6.02
N ILE A 444 11.53 -18.69 -5.74
CA ILE A 444 12.32 -19.69 -6.48
C ILE A 444 11.51 -20.14 -7.70
N SER A 445 12.12 -20.10 -8.87
CA SER A 445 11.62 -20.76 -10.07
C SER A 445 12.37 -22.09 -10.27
N THR A 446 11.64 -23.17 -10.44
CA THR A 446 12.21 -24.51 -10.69
C THR A 446 11.68 -25.03 -12.01
N ILE A 447 12.56 -25.31 -12.95
CA ILE A 447 12.21 -25.86 -14.26
C ILE A 447 11.64 -27.26 -14.12
N MET A 448 10.57 -27.55 -14.84
CA MET A 448 9.93 -28.87 -14.90
C MET A 448 9.98 -29.40 -16.33
N ASP A 449 10.47 -30.65 -16.50
CA ASP A 449 10.46 -31.31 -17.81
C ASP A 449 9.07 -31.88 -18.16
N LYS A 450 8.91 -32.37 -19.39
CA LYS A 450 7.65 -32.94 -19.88
C LYS A 450 7.19 -34.19 -19.10
N LYS A 451 8.08 -34.82 -18.34
CA LYS A 451 7.78 -35.99 -17.50
C LYS A 451 7.43 -35.57 -16.07
N GLY A 452 7.59 -34.29 -15.73
CA GLY A 452 7.35 -33.73 -14.41
C GLY A 452 8.58 -33.77 -13.48
N HIS A 453 9.80 -34.06 -14.01
CA HIS A 453 10.99 -33.98 -13.19
C HIS A 453 11.38 -32.54 -12.95
N MET A 454 11.72 -32.20 -11.71
CA MET A 454 12.27 -30.90 -11.32
C MET A 454 13.78 -30.90 -11.65
N LEU A 455 14.22 -29.84 -12.36
CA LEU A 455 15.59 -29.76 -12.88
C LEU A 455 16.38 -28.68 -12.14
N TYR A 456 16.30 -27.44 -12.60
CA TYR A 456 17.11 -26.32 -12.11
C TYR A 456 16.25 -25.37 -11.32
N SER A 457 16.71 -25.00 -10.13
CA SER A 457 16.06 -24.01 -9.24
C SER A 457 16.93 -22.79 -9.10
N GLU A 458 16.33 -21.61 -9.20
CA GLU A 458 17.03 -20.34 -8.99
C GLU A 458 16.11 -19.25 -8.42
N PRO A 459 16.63 -18.25 -7.70
CA PRO A 459 15.91 -17.01 -7.38
C PRO A 459 15.58 -16.29 -8.70
N PHE A 460 14.30 -16.06 -8.95
CA PHE A 460 13.88 -15.52 -10.26
C PHE A 460 12.92 -14.34 -10.15
N TYR A 461 11.95 -14.39 -9.25
CA TYR A 461 11.00 -13.30 -9.03
C TYR A 461 11.46 -12.45 -7.85
N PHE A 462 11.70 -11.17 -8.08
CA PHE A 462 12.14 -10.24 -7.04
C PHE A 462 11.01 -9.29 -6.68
N LEU A 463 10.60 -9.31 -5.41
CA LEU A 463 9.50 -8.53 -4.88
C LEU A 463 9.99 -7.19 -4.31
N HIS A 464 9.10 -6.20 -4.34
CA HIS A 464 9.30 -4.97 -3.57
C HIS A 464 9.00 -5.20 -2.10
N ASP A 465 9.74 -4.51 -1.25
CA ASP A 465 9.51 -4.49 0.18
C ASP A 465 9.85 -3.10 0.75
N LEU A 466 8.90 -2.50 1.45
CA LEU A 466 9.07 -1.23 2.17
C LEU A 466 9.17 -1.43 3.69
N SER A 467 9.43 -2.64 4.16
CA SER A 467 9.36 -2.99 5.58
C SER A 467 10.52 -2.51 6.45
N ASN A 468 11.46 -1.72 5.91
CA ASN A 468 12.62 -1.19 6.65
C ASN A 468 13.46 -2.23 7.39
N GLY A 469 13.67 -3.38 6.77
CA GLY A 469 14.56 -4.44 7.28
C GLY A 469 13.84 -5.56 8.04
N THR A 470 12.52 -5.54 8.10
CA THR A 470 11.74 -6.72 8.45
C THR A 470 11.46 -7.46 7.14
N LEU A 471 12.19 -8.53 6.86
CA LEU A 471 11.95 -9.35 5.68
C LEU A 471 10.51 -9.85 5.70
N ALA A 472 9.72 -9.40 4.75
CA ALA A 472 8.33 -9.74 4.66
C ALA A 472 8.18 -11.17 4.16
N THR A 473 7.52 -12.00 4.94
CA THR A 473 7.12 -13.32 4.51
C THR A 473 6.01 -13.18 3.47
N SER A 474 6.28 -13.58 2.23
CA SER A 474 5.24 -13.70 1.21
C SER A 474 4.23 -14.78 1.60
N GLY A 475 2.97 -14.57 1.27
CA GLY A 475 1.91 -15.56 1.40
C GLY A 475 1.99 -16.65 0.33
N ASN A 476 0.84 -17.10 -0.17
CA ASN A 476 0.79 -18.00 -1.31
C ASN A 476 0.79 -17.25 -2.64
N VAL A 477 0.84 -18.00 -3.72
CA VAL A 477 1.00 -17.53 -5.09
C VAL A 477 -0.01 -18.18 -6.04
N ALA A 478 -0.37 -17.49 -7.12
CA ALA A 478 -1.21 -18.02 -8.19
C ALA A 478 -0.82 -17.41 -9.53
N PHE A 479 -1.03 -18.13 -10.64
CA PHE A 479 -0.89 -17.62 -11.99
C PHE A 479 -2.25 -17.22 -12.57
N ASP A 480 -2.25 -16.23 -13.49
CA ASP A 480 -3.34 -16.03 -14.42
C ASP A 480 -3.10 -16.80 -15.74
N MET A 481 -4.08 -16.75 -16.65
CA MET A 481 -4.01 -17.43 -17.95
C MET A 481 -2.92 -16.86 -18.87
N GLU A 482 -2.49 -15.62 -18.64
CA GLU A 482 -1.42 -14.97 -19.41
C GLU A 482 -0.03 -15.25 -18.82
N GLY A 483 0.06 -16.02 -17.73
CA GLY A 483 1.31 -16.38 -17.06
C GLY A 483 1.87 -15.29 -16.14
N ASN A 484 1.09 -14.30 -15.77
CA ASN A 484 1.49 -13.37 -14.72
C ASN A 484 1.33 -14.04 -13.36
N LEU A 485 2.32 -13.86 -12.50
CA LEU A 485 2.36 -14.42 -11.16
C LEU A 485 1.83 -13.41 -10.14
N TYR A 486 0.80 -13.78 -9.42
CA TYR A 486 0.21 -13.02 -8.30
C TYR A 486 0.78 -13.54 -6.99
N VAL A 487 1.30 -12.63 -6.17
CA VAL A 487 1.97 -12.95 -4.91
C VAL A 487 1.33 -12.18 -3.76
N ALA A 488 0.89 -12.90 -2.73
CA ALA A 488 0.40 -12.28 -1.49
C ALA A 488 1.59 -11.69 -0.71
N THR A 489 1.55 -10.39 -0.42
CA THR A 489 2.64 -9.69 0.28
C THR A 489 2.10 -8.66 1.27
N PRO A 490 2.92 -8.19 2.24
CA PRO A 490 2.53 -7.08 3.13
C PRO A 490 2.18 -5.77 2.42
N MET A 491 2.66 -5.57 1.18
CA MET A 491 2.31 -4.39 0.37
C MET A 491 1.00 -4.54 -0.42
N GLY A 492 0.34 -5.70 -0.33
CA GLY A 492 -0.80 -6.08 -1.15
C GLY A 492 -0.49 -7.25 -2.07
N VAL A 493 -1.17 -7.36 -3.20
CA VAL A 493 -0.87 -8.39 -4.21
C VAL A 493 0.12 -7.83 -5.23
N GLN A 494 1.33 -8.36 -5.26
CA GLN A 494 2.30 -8.02 -6.29
C GLN A 494 2.12 -8.92 -7.51
N VAL A 495 2.10 -8.34 -8.71
CA VAL A 495 1.91 -9.05 -9.97
C VAL A 495 3.19 -8.95 -10.80
N ALA A 496 3.82 -10.10 -11.03
CA ALA A 496 5.06 -10.19 -11.80
C ALA A 496 4.81 -10.79 -13.19
N ASP A 497 5.58 -10.30 -14.17
CA ASP A 497 5.57 -10.83 -15.52
C ASP A 497 6.45 -12.11 -15.65
N HIS A 498 6.44 -12.73 -16.84
CA HIS A 498 7.21 -13.93 -17.14
C HIS A 498 8.74 -13.74 -17.10
N ASN A 499 9.23 -12.51 -16.96
CA ASN A 499 10.66 -12.19 -16.75
C ASN A 499 10.99 -11.99 -15.26
N GLY A 500 10.10 -12.33 -14.35
CA GLY A 500 10.29 -12.20 -12.91
C GLY A 500 10.20 -10.77 -12.37
N ARG A 501 9.72 -9.80 -13.17
CA ARG A 501 9.66 -8.39 -12.81
C ARG A 501 8.27 -8.03 -12.27
N VAL A 502 8.19 -7.46 -11.08
CA VAL A 502 6.95 -6.88 -10.57
C VAL A 502 6.54 -5.69 -11.45
N ARG A 503 5.37 -5.79 -12.05
CA ARG A 503 4.80 -4.80 -12.98
C ARG A 503 3.58 -4.09 -12.39
N ALA A 504 2.89 -4.73 -11.44
CA ALA A 504 1.74 -4.14 -10.77
C ALA A 504 1.70 -4.51 -9.28
N ILE A 505 1.09 -3.62 -8.47
CA ILE A 505 0.83 -3.84 -7.05
C ILE A 505 -0.62 -3.43 -6.79
N LEU A 506 -1.42 -4.39 -6.33
CA LEU A 506 -2.82 -4.16 -5.97
C LEU A 506 -2.87 -3.97 -4.46
N SER A 507 -3.01 -2.73 -4.02
CA SER A 507 -3.15 -2.40 -2.60
C SER A 507 -4.57 -2.66 -2.12
N LEU A 508 -4.69 -3.03 -0.83
CA LEU A 508 -5.97 -3.27 -0.17
C LEU A 508 -6.27 -2.19 0.87
N PRO A 509 -7.54 -1.96 1.18
CA PRO A 509 -7.93 -1.07 2.27
C PRO A 509 -7.46 -1.53 3.65
N ALA A 510 -7.22 -2.85 3.83
CA ALA A 510 -6.89 -3.45 5.12
C ALA A 510 -5.39 -3.72 5.34
N GLY A 511 -4.51 -3.24 4.45
CA GLY A 511 -3.07 -3.46 4.55
C GLY A 511 -2.59 -4.72 3.84
N GLY A 512 -1.66 -5.48 4.46
CA GLY A 512 -1.00 -6.63 3.83
C GLY A 512 -1.90 -7.83 3.56
N VAL A 513 -1.48 -8.65 2.60
CA VAL A 513 -2.18 -9.87 2.18
C VAL A 513 -1.44 -11.10 2.68
N ASP A 514 -2.12 -11.95 3.45
CA ASP A 514 -1.55 -13.20 4.00
C ASP A 514 -1.74 -14.38 3.05
N ALA A 515 -2.84 -14.39 2.29
CA ALA A 515 -3.14 -15.45 1.33
C ALA A 515 -4.00 -14.92 0.19
N LEU A 516 -3.90 -15.55 -0.98
CA LEU A 516 -4.73 -15.26 -2.14
C LEU A 516 -5.25 -16.55 -2.80
N ALA A 517 -6.36 -16.44 -3.53
CA ALA A 517 -6.84 -17.46 -4.44
C ALA A 517 -7.42 -16.81 -5.67
N PHE A 518 -7.02 -17.27 -6.86
CA PHE A 518 -7.53 -16.76 -8.12
C PHE A 518 -8.43 -17.83 -8.77
N SER A 519 -9.72 -17.63 -8.74
CA SER A 519 -10.71 -18.56 -9.26
C SER A 519 -11.57 -17.91 -10.35
N GLY A 520 -11.42 -18.36 -11.60
CA GLY A 520 -12.06 -17.71 -12.74
C GLY A 520 -11.65 -16.23 -12.84
N GLN A 521 -12.62 -15.33 -12.90
CA GLN A 521 -12.37 -13.87 -12.89
C GLN A 521 -12.29 -13.25 -11.49
N TYR A 522 -12.31 -14.04 -10.42
CA TYR A 522 -12.37 -13.52 -9.06
C TYR A 522 -11.05 -13.75 -8.33
N LEU A 523 -10.40 -12.65 -7.94
CA LEU A 523 -9.24 -12.66 -7.07
C LEU A 523 -9.71 -12.45 -5.62
N TYR A 524 -9.55 -13.48 -4.80
CA TYR A 524 -9.82 -13.44 -3.36
C TYR A 524 -8.53 -13.23 -2.62
N VAL A 525 -8.57 -12.44 -1.55
CA VAL A 525 -7.42 -12.19 -0.67
C VAL A 525 -7.85 -12.22 0.78
N ARG A 526 -6.99 -12.78 1.62
CA ARG A 526 -7.14 -12.83 3.07
C ARG A 526 -6.17 -11.85 3.72
N CYS A 527 -6.69 -11.01 4.62
CA CYS A 527 -5.95 -10.08 5.46
C CYS A 527 -6.34 -10.36 6.92
N GLY A 528 -5.53 -11.08 7.67
CA GLY A 528 -5.91 -11.60 8.98
C GLY A 528 -7.13 -12.52 8.89
N GLN A 529 -8.21 -12.14 9.56
CA GLN A 529 -9.49 -12.84 9.52
C GLN A 529 -10.50 -12.21 8.55
N LYS A 530 -10.09 -11.20 7.76
CA LYS A 530 -10.95 -10.56 6.76
C LYS A 530 -10.70 -11.15 5.38
N LEU A 531 -11.76 -11.34 4.61
CA LEU A 531 -11.70 -11.70 3.20
C LEU A 531 -12.19 -10.56 2.33
N TYR A 532 -11.50 -10.37 1.23
CA TYR A 532 -11.91 -9.45 0.17
C TYR A 532 -11.95 -10.21 -1.15
N VAL A 533 -12.83 -9.78 -2.03
CA VAL A 533 -12.92 -10.28 -3.40
C VAL A 533 -12.92 -9.12 -4.38
N ARG A 534 -12.32 -9.34 -5.54
CA ARG A 534 -12.38 -8.40 -6.67
C ARG A 534 -12.58 -9.14 -7.96
N LYS A 535 -13.51 -8.67 -8.78
CA LYS A 535 -13.65 -9.14 -10.15
C LYS A 535 -12.58 -8.48 -11.01
N MET A 536 -11.86 -9.30 -11.78
CA MET A 536 -10.72 -8.92 -12.61
C MET A 536 -11.06 -9.05 -14.09
N LYS A 537 -10.33 -8.36 -14.98
CA LYS A 537 -10.26 -8.73 -16.41
C LYS A 537 -9.44 -9.98 -16.60
N ALA A 538 -8.32 -10.11 -15.85
CA ALA A 538 -7.50 -11.31 -15.85
C ALA A 538 -8.32 -12.52 -15.38
N ILE A 539 -7.95 -13.69 -15.85
CA ILE A 539 -8.59 -14.97 -15.49
C ILE A 539 -7.54 -15.82 -14.78
N GLY A 540 -7.83 -16.27 -13.57
CA GLY A 540 -6.96 -17.17 -12.82
C GLY A 540 -6.74 -18.49 -13.54
N HIS A 541 -5.50 -18.94 -13.60
CA HIS A 541 -5.18 -20.23 -14.18
C HIS A 541 -5.66 -21.37 -13.28
N ASN A 542 -6.39 -22.32 -13.88
CA ASN A 542 -6.76 -23.56 -13.20
C ASN A 542 -5.87 -24.71 -13.72
N PRO A 543 -4.90 -25.17 -12.92
CA PRO A 543 -3.97 -26.22 -13.36
C PRO A 543 -4.61 -27.55 -13.73
N LYS A 544 -5.84 -27.81 -13.28
CA LYS A 544 -6.60 -29.03 -13.65
C LYS A 544 -7.09 -29.04 -15.09
N GLN A 545 -7.07 -27.91 -15.80
CA GLN A 545 -7.54 -27.79 -17.18
C GLN A 545 -6.50 -28.20 -18.23
N GLY A 546 -5.26 -28.44 -17.82
CA GLY A 546 -4.17 -28.84 -18.69
C GLY A 546 -3.20 -27.72 -19.02
N ALA A 547 -2.06 -28.10 -19.60
CA ALA A 547 -1.02 -27.16 -20.00
C ALA A 547 -1.48 -26.29 -21.18
N MET A 548 -1.21 -25.01 -21.09
CA MET A 548 -1.46 -24.05 -22.17
C MET A 548 -0.27 -23.94 -23.11
N SER A 549 -0.53 -23.69 -24.39
CA SER A 549 0.52 -23.31 -25.33
C SER A 549 0.60 -21.78 -25.42
N TYR A 550 1.71 -21.19 -24.95
CA TYR A 550 1.99 -19.79 -25.23
C TYR A 550 2.43 -19.63 -26.69
N GLN A 551 1.78 -18.74 -27.41
CA GLN A 551 2.45 -18.12 -28.55
C GLN A 551 3.50 -17.19 -27.96
N SER A 552 4.77 -17.41 -28.31
CA SER A 552 5.88 -16.55 -27.88
C SER A 552 5.57 -15.11 -28.28
N GLN A 553 5.09 -14.30 -27.33
CA GLN A 553 5.07 -12.87 -27.53
C GLN A 553 6.53 -12.42 -27.53
N GLY A 554 6.95 -11.86 -28.67
CA GLY A 554 8.32 -11.42 -28.88
C GLY A 554 8.79 -10.49 -27.75
N GLN A 555 10.07 -10.58 -27.46
CA GLN A 555 10.77 -9.73 -26.51
C GLN A 555 10.45 -8.25 -26.81
N GLY A 556 9.72 -7.59 -25.92
CA GLY A 556 9.48 -6.17 -25.89
C GLY A 556 10.05 -5.57 -24.61
#